data_6101294049c3fb26a7aa62f3c54155ed
#
_entry.id   6101294049c3fb26a7aa62f3c54155ed
#
_cell.length_a   1.000
_cell.length_b   1.000
_cell.length_c   1.000
_cell.angle_alpha   90.00
_cell.angle_beta   90.00
_cell.angle_gamma   90.00
#
_symmetry.space_group_name_H-M   'P 1'
#
loop_
_entity.id
_entity.type
_entity.pdbx_description
1 polymer ?
#
loop_
_entity_poly.entity_id
_entity_poly.type
_entity_poly.pdbx_seq_one_letter_code
_entity_poly.pdbx_strand_id
1 'polypeptide(L)'
;GVDVIELGVQSFDEEVLRLSGRGHHADVVYQSAALIQDYGFTLGIQLMIGLPGDSLQKCVFSAEETVKIAPKIARLYPTVVLRDTALYEAYQAGSYTPLTEADAVERTKAMYEILDNAGIQIIRVGLKSSDIMAEETAFHPAFRQLVEGSIARDRLEAQLTELLASLPVTQASHMPLQESAVEVGIKFQAADRSVVFAANQKSYNNLFGHRGCNRIYFASKYPALTIRYLCDSSLPDGTYRVFSPSDDNA
;
A
#
# COMPACT_ATOMS: atom_id res chain seq x y z
N GLY A 1 -28.81 -18.11 -6.27
CA GLY A 1 -28.14 -18.81 -5.18
C GLY A 1 -27.08 -17.91 -4.53
N VAL A 2 -26.38 -18.43 -3.56
CA VAL A 2 -25.18 -17.78 -2.98
C VAL A 2 -23.97 -18.34 -3.69
N ASP A 3 -23.10 -17.47 -4.20
CA ASP A 3 -21.90 -17.87 -4.93
C ASP A 3 -20.62 -17.52 -4.14
N VAL A 4 -20.71 -16.53 -3.24
CA VAL A 4 -19.60 -16.01 -2.46
C VAL A 4 -19.96 -15.99 -0.99
N ILE A 5 -19.06 -16.48 -0.14
CA ILE A 5 -19.14 -16.35 1.32
C ILE A 5 -17.90 -15.61 1.81
N GLU A 6 -18.11 -14.51 2.53
CA GLU A 6 -17.00 -13.71 3.11
C GLU A 6 -16.94 -13.92 4.63
N LEU A 7 -15.75 -14.24 5.12
CA LEU A 7 -15.48 -14.35 6.56
C LEU A 7 -14.92 -13.04 7.12
N GLY A 8 -15.56 -12.51 8.14
CA GLY A 8 -15.07 -11.35 8.89
C GLY A 8 -13.98 -11.74 9.88
N VAL A 9 -12.83 -12.16 9.41
CA VAL A 9 -11.71 -12.66 10.22
C VAL A 9 -11.11 -11.55 11.08
N GLN A 10 -10.93 -10.38 10.52
CA GLN A 10 -10.36 -9.16 11.09
C GLN A 10 -8.86 -9.27 11.38
N SER A 11 -8.39 -10.26 12.12
CA SER A 11 -6.99 -10.57 12.43
C SER A 11 -6.82 -12.07 12.62
N PHE A 12 -5.60 -12.59 12.45
CA PHE A 12 -5.21 -13.94 12.87
C PHE A 12 -4.40 -13.94 14.17
N ASP A 13 -4.07 -12.76 14.71
CA ASP A 13 -3.38 -12.65 15.98
C ASP A 13 -4.37 -12.78 17.14
N GLU A 14 -4.15 -13.78 18.00
CA GLU A 14 -5.04 -14.12 19.12
C GLU A 14 -5.20 -12.98 20.14
N GLU A 15 -4.14 -12.20 20.37
CA GLU A 15 -4.21 -11.05 21.27
C GLU A 15 -5.09 -9.94 20.69
N VAL A 16 -4.96 -9.66 19.39
CA VAL A 16 -5.79 -8.67 18.67
C VAL A 16 -7.26 -9.12 18.70
N LEU A 17 -7.55 -10.39 18.41
CA LEU A 17 -8.91 -10.94 18.47
C LEU A 17 -9.50 -10.80 19.86
N ARG A 18 -8.75 -11.14 20.91
CA ARG A 18 -9.18 -11.03 22.30
C ARG A 18 -9.41 -9.57 22.72
N LEU A 19 -8.48 -8.67 22.43
CA LEU A 19 -8.56 -7.25 22.80
C LEU A 19 -9.67 -6.50 22.07
N SER A 20 -9.98 -6.91 20.85
CA SER A 20 -11.08 -6.34 20.06
C SER A 20 -12.44 -7.01 20.32
N GLY A 21 -12.52 -7.89 21.29
CA GLY A 21 -13.77 -8.54 21.70
C GLY A 21 -14.36 -9.47 20.63
N ARG A 22 -13.52 -10.05 19.76
CA ARG A 22 -13.98 -11.03 18.76
C ARG A 22 -14.31 -12.34 19.46
N GLY A 23 -15.47 -12.89 19.19
CA GLY A 23 -15.96 -14.10 19.85
C GLY A 23 -15.43 -15.41 19.25
N HIS A 24 -14.29 -15.36 18.52
CA HIS A 24 -13.69 -16.54 17.88
C HIS A 24 -12.15 -16.50 18.00
N HIS A 25 -11.54 -17.66 17.82
CA HIS A 25 -10.10 -17.88 17.69
C HIS A 25 -9.72 -18.12 16.22
N ALA A 26 -8.45 -18.00 15.88
CA ALA A 26 -7.97 -18.16 14.51
C ALA A 26 -8.20 -19.58 13.95
N ASP A 27 -8.18 -20.61 14.78
CA ASP A 27 -8.44 -22.00 14.39
C ASP A 27 -9.82 -22.21 13.74
N VAL A 28 -10.85 -21.53 14.26
CA VAL A 28 -12.21 -21.58 13.68
C VAL A 28 -12.24 -21.00 12.28
N VAL A 29 -11.37 -20.02 11.99
CA VAL A 29 -11.28 -19.43 10.65
C VAL A 29 -10.81 -20.46 9.63
N TYR A 30 -9.77 -21.24 9.94
CA TYR A 30 -9.25 -22.29 9.05
C TYR A 30 -10.31 -23.37 8.77
N GLN A 31 -11.02 -23.81 9.82
CA GLN A 31 -12.09 -24.80 9.69
C GLN A 31 -13.23 -24.28 8.82
N SER A 32 -13.68 -23.05 9.07
CA SER A 32 -14.76 -22.42 8.31
C SER A 32 -14.37 -22.18 6.84
N ALA A 33 -13.14 -21.75 6.61
CA ALA A 33 -12.62 -21.53 5.26
C ALA A 33 -12.57 -22.82 4.45
N ALA A 34 -12.04 -23.91 5.05
CA ALA A 34 -12.03 -25.23 4.41
C ALA A 34 -13.43 -25.70 4.06
N LEU A 35 -14.38 -25.58 4.99
CA LEU A 35 -15.77 -25.96 4.76
C LEU A 35 -16.42 -25.18 3.60
N ILE A 36 -16.20 -23.86 3.53
CA ILE A 36 -16.73 -23.01 2.45
C ILE A 36 -16.18 -23.46 1.09
N GLN A 37 -14.86 -23.75 1.03
CA GLN A 37 -14.19 -24.19 -0.18
C GLN A 37 -14.65 -25.61 -0.60
N ASP A 38 -14.80 -26.52 0.35
CA ASP A 38 -15.28 -27.90 0.12
C ASP A 38 -16.71 -27.94 -0.45
N TYR A 39 -17.56 -27.00 -0.04
CA TYR A 39 -18.88 -26.81 -0.62
C TYR A 39 -18.88 -26.09 -1.99
N GLY A 40 -17.73 -25.70 -2.51
CA GLY A 40 -17.57 -25.08 -3.81
C GLY A 40 -17.94 -23.59 -3.87
N PHE A 41 -18.09 -22.90 -2.73
CA PHE A 41 -18.31 -21.47 -2.70
C PHE A 41 -17.00 -20.71 -2.91
N THR A 42 -17.11 -19.54 -3.53
CA THR A 42 -15.99 -18.59 -3.54
C THR A 42 -15.78 -18.02 -2.15
N LEU A 43 -14.60 -18.26 -1.57
CA LEU A 43 -14.22 -17.72 -0.27
C LEU A 43 -13.69 -16.30 -0.41
N GLY A 44 -14.20 -15.39 0.44
CA GLY A 44 -13.66 -14.06 0.69
C GLY A 44 -13.20 -13.90 2.14
N ILE A 45 -12.13 -13.12 2.37
CA ILE A 45 -11.65 -12.77 3.71
C ILE A 45 -11.61 -11.27 3.88
N GLN A 46 -12.17 -10.80 5.00
CA GLN A 46 -12.08 -9.41 5.43
C GLN A 46 -11.11 -9.30 6.60
N LEU A 47 -10.13 -8.40 6.47
CA LEU A 47 -9.15 -8.06 7.50
C LEU A 47 -9.30 -6.60 7.92
N MET A 48 -8.96 -6.30 9.18
CA MET A 48 -8.92 -4.95 9.72
C MET A 48 -7.50 -4.58 10.16
N ILE A 49 -7.20 -3.30 10.07
CA ILE A 49 -5.89 -2.71 10.38
C ILE A 49 -6.08 -1.71 11.52
N GLY A 50 -5.28 -1.82 12.57
CA GLY A 50 -5.30 -0.89 13.69
C GLY A 50 -6.33 -1.20 14.77
N LEU A 51 -6.74 -2.45 14.92
CA LEU A 51 -7.52 -2.92 16.08
C LEU A 51 -6.72 -2.76 17.37
N PRO A 52 -7.37 -2.81 18.57
CA PRO A 52 -6.67 -2.84 19.84
C PRO A 52 -5.59 -3.92 19.89
N GLY A 53 -4.36 -3.55 20.27
CA GLY A 53 -3.22 -4.46 20.33
C GLY A 53 -2.58 -4.81 18.98
N ASP A 54 -3.02 -4.21 17.88
CA ASP A 54 -2.48 -4.46 16.53
C ASP A 54 -1.14 -3.74 16.28
N SER A 55 -0.32 -4.34 15.43
CA SER A 55 0.97 -3.79 14.98
C SER A 55 1.20 -4.12 13.50
N LEU A 56 2.20 -3.48 12.87
CA LEU A 56 2.60 -3.83 11.50
C LEU A 56 2.92 -5.32 11.36
N GLN A 57 3.65 -5.90 12.33
CA GLN A 57 4.01 -7.32 12.31
C GLN A 57 2.78 -8.23 12.37
N LYS A 58 1.78 -7.88 13.19
CA LYS A 58 0.52 -8.63 13.30
C LYS A 58 -0.36 -8.48 12.06
N CYS A 59 -0.35 -7.30 11.43
CA CYS A 59 -0.97 -7.07 10.11
C CYS A 59 -0.33 -7.98 9.04
N VAL A 60 1.01 -8.00 8.94
CA VAL A 60 1.77 -8.85 8.03
C VAL A 60 1.46 -10.32 8.29
N PHE A 61 1.53 -10.77 9.54
CA PHE A 61 1.17 -12.13 9.93
C PHE A 61 -0.24 -12.50 9.48
N SER A 62 -1.22 -11.61 9.69
CA SER A 62 -2.60 -11.86 9.27
C SER A 62 -2.76 -11.96 7.75
N ALA A 63 -1.98 -11.20 6.97
CA ALA A 63 -1.95 -11.31 5.53
C ALA A 63 -1.31 -12.63 5.07
N GLU A 64 -0.21 -13.06 5.69
CA GLU A 64 0.48 -14.33 5.40
C GLU A 64 -0.41 -15.55 5.72
N GLU A 65 -1.13 -15.52 6.85
CA GLU A 65 -2.10 -16.58 7.18
C GLU A 65 -3.27 -16.61 6.18
N THR A 66 -3.70 -15.45 5.70
CA THR A 66 -4.71 -15.36 4.63
C THR A 66 -4.21 -15.99 3.33
N VAL A 67 -2.93 -15.79 2.97
CA VAL A 67 -2.32 -16.42 1.78
C VAL A 67 -2.34 -17.96 1.90
N LYS A 68 -2.07 -18.53 3.08
CA LYS A 68 -2.13 -19.99 3.31
C LYS A 68 -3.52 -20.57 3.09
N ILE A 69 -4.57 -19.81 3.43
CA ILE A 69 -5.97 -20.20 3.19
C ILE A 69 -6.34 -20.10 1.70
N ALA A 70 -5.66 -19.25 0.94
CA ALA A 70 -5.85 -19.02 -0.48
C ALA A 70 -7.32 -18.64 -0.86
N PRO A 71 -7.93 -17.61 -0.25
CA PRO A 71 -9.23 -17.12 -0.65
C PRO A 71 -9.15 -16.51 -2.04
N LYS A 72 -10.28 -16.45 -2.76
CA LYS A 72 -10.35 -15.81 -4.07
C LYS A 72 -10.28 -14.28 -3.98
N ILE A 73 -10.92 -13.73 -2.93
CA ILE A 73 -11.06 -12.28 -2.73
C ILE A 73 -10.72 -11.88 -1.30
N ALA A 74 -10.25 -10.64 -1.16
CA ALA A 74 -9.99 -10.02 0.14
C ALA A 74 -10.52 -8.59 0.23
N ARG A 75 -10.75 -8.14 1.47
CA ARG A 75 -11.04 -6.74 1.82
C ARG A 75 -10.14 -6.30 2.96
N LEU A 76 -9.62 -5.07 2.87
CA LEU A 76 -8.76 -4.45 3.86
C LEU A 76 -9.42 -3.17 4.39
N TYR A 77 -9.69 -3.14 5.69
CA TYR A 77 -10.37 -2.02 6.32
C TYR A 77 -9.53 -1.41 7.46
N PRO A 78 -9.13 -0.14 7.37
CA PRO A 78 -8.61 0.55 8.53
C PRO A 78 -9.70 0.63 9.61
N THR A 79 -9.31 0.47 10.86
CA THR A 79 -10.20 0.62 11.99
C THR A 79 -10.59 2.09 12.14
N VAL A 80 -11.88 2.34 12.16
CA VAL A 80 -12.44 3.66 12.45
C VAL A 80 -13.19 3.62 13.78
N VAL A 81 -13.05 4.68 14.57
CA VAL A 81 -13.75 4.80 15.83
C VAL A 81 -15.14 5.36 15.55
N LEU A 82 -16.16 4.58 15.88
CA LEU A 82 -17.55 5.01 15.74
C LEU A 82 -18.08 5.44 17.10
N ARG A 83 -18.82 6.57 17.15
CA ARG A 83 -19.48 7.03 18.38
C ARG A 83 -20.41 5.94 18.92
N ASP A 84 -20.63 5.93 20.20
CA ASP A 84 -21.52 5.02 20.91
C ASP A 84 -21.11 3.53 20.80
N THR A 85 -19.78 3.26 20.70
CA THR A 85 -19.22 1.91 20.71
C THR A 85 -18.22 1.74 21.86
N ALA A 86 -17.97 0.49 22.27
CA ALA A 86 -16.94 0.19 23.27
C ALA A 86 -15.55 0.69 22.87
N LEU A 87 -15.25 0.71 21.56
CA LEU A 87 -13.98 1.26 21.04
C LEU A 87 -13.92 2.78 21.22
N TYR A 88 -15.06 3.48 21.10
CA TYR A 88 -15.14 4.90 21.38
C TYR A 88 -14.93 5.21 22.86
N GLU A 89 -15.51 4.39 23.76
CA GLU A 89 -15.26 4.51 25.19
C GLU A 89 -13.78 4.31 25.53
N ALA A 90 -13.13 3.30 24.96
CA ALA A 90 -11.70 3.04 25.12
C ALA A 90 -10.84 4.21 24.59
N TYR A 91 -11.23 4.81 23.47
CA TYR A 91 -10.59 6.01 22.92
C TYR A 91 -10.74 7.21 23.87
N GLN A 92 -11.94 7.49 24.35
CA GLN A 92 -12.20 8.58 25.31
C GLN A 92 -11.45 8.38 26.64
N ALA A 93 -11.30 7.15 27.07
CA ALA A 93 -10.55 6.78 28.28
C ALA A 93 -9.00 6.80 28.06
N GLY A 94 -8.52 7.02 26.83
CA GLY A 94 -7.10 7.01 26.50
C GLY A 94 -6.47 5.61 26.50
N SER A 95 -7.26 4.53 26.58
CA SER A 95 -6.78 3.14 26.52
C SER A 95 -6.65 2.59 25.09
N TYR A 96 -7.18 3.31 24.10
CA TYR A 96 -7.00 3.03 22.68
C TYR A 96 -6.63 4.32 21.94
N THR A 97 -5.67 4.23 21.04
CA THR A 97 -5.27 5.33 20.15
C THR A 97 -5.49 4.89 18.70
N PRO A 98 -6.33 5.59 17.92
CA PRO A 98 -6.50 5.32 16.49
C PRO A 98 -5.18 5.50 15.74
N LEU A 99 -5.01 4.76 14.64
CA LEU A 99 -3.89 5.00 13.73
C LEU A 99 -4.01 6.38 13.09
N THR A 100 -2.86 7.00 12.81
CA THR A 100 -2.80 8.11 11.87
C THR A 100 -3.12 7.62 10.46
N GLU A 101 -3.52 8.53 9.56
CA GLU A 101 -3.73 8.18 8.14
C GLU A 101 -2.47 7.56 7.53
N ALA A 102 -1.29 8.12 7.82
CA ALA A 102 -0.01 7.63 7.32
C ALA A 102 0.28 6.19 7.80
N ASP A 103 0.13 5.91 9.09
CA ASP A 103 0.34 4.57 9.64
C ASP A 103 -0.68 3.56 9.08
N ALA A 104 -1.94 3.98 8.92
CA ALA A 104 -2.96 3.14 8.32
C ALA A 104 -2.63 2.80 6.86
N VAL A 105 -2.14 3.77 6.07
CA VAL A 105 -1.69 3.55 4.69
C VAL A 105 -0.52 2.57 4.65
N GLU A 106 0.52 2.77 5.48
CA GLU A 106 1.72 1.91 5.48
C GLU A 106 1.39 0.46 5.88
N ARG A 107 0.59 0.26 6.93
CA ARG A 107 0.17 -1.10 7.33
C ARG A 107 -0.70 -1.77 6.28
N THR A 108 -1.64 -1.01 5.69
CA THR A 108 -2.51 -1.54 4.63
C THR A 108 -1.72 -1.87 3.37
N LYS A 109 -0.72 -1.05 3.00
CA LYS A 109 0.19 -1.29 1.88
C LYS A 109 0.93 -2.62 2.05
N ALA A 110 1.51 -2.88 3.22
CA ALA A 110 2.21 -4.13 3.50
C ALA A 110 1.30 -5.36 3.32
N MET A 111 0.08 -5.32 3.85
CA MET A 111 -0.90 -6.39 3.65
C MET A 111 -1.34 -6.52 2.19
N TYR A 112 -1.58 -5.39 1.53
CA TYR A 112 -1.99 -5.34 0.13
C TYR A 112 -0.97 -6.06 -0.77
N GLU A 113 0.31 -5.73 -0.62
CA GLU A 113 1.37 -6.31 -1.45
C GLU A 113 1.53 -7.83 -1.23
N ILE A 114 1.38 -8.31 0.00
CA ILE A 114 1.41 -9.76 0.31
C ILE A 114 0.26 -10.48 -0.41
N LEU A 115 -0.96 -9.95 -0.30
CA LEU A 115 -2.14 -10.56 -0.89
C LEU A 115 -2.15 -10.47 -2.43
N ASP A 116 -1.76 -9.33 -2.98
CA ASP A 116 -1.67 -9.08 -4.43
C ASP A 116 -0.62 -10.00 -5.08
N ASN A 117 0.55 -10.12 -4.48
CA ASN A 117 1.61 -11.02 -4.95
C ASN A 117 1.20 -12.50 -4.91
N ALA A 118 0.30 -12.88 -4.00
CA ALA A 118 -0.28 -14.22 -3.93
C ALA A 118 -1.46 -14.43 -4.92
N GLY A 119 -1.82 -13.42 -5.73
CA GLY A 119 -2.92 -13.48 -6.68
C GLY A 119 -4.31 -13.40 -6.07
N ILE A 120 -4.43 -12.96 -4.81
CA ILE A 120 -5.71 -12.74 -4.14
C ILE A 120 -6.28 -11.40 -4.58
N GLN A 121 -7.48 -11.39 -5.15
CA GLN A 121 -8.10 -10.17 -5.63
C GLN A 121 -8.60 -9.29 -4.48
N ILE A 122 -7.99 -8.13 -4.28
CA ILE A 122 -8.39 -7.17 -3.26
C ILE A 122 -9.51 -6.30 -3.80
N ILE A 123 -10.75 -6.69 -3.50
CA ILE A 123 -11.96 -6.05 -4.05
C ILE A 123 -12.30 -4.73 -3.35
N ARG A 124 -11.81 -4.53 -2.11
CA ARG A 124 -12.05 -3.30 -1.37
C ARG A 124 -10.92 -2.95 -0.41
N VAL A 125 -10.59 -1.65 -0.39
CA VAL A 125 -9.67 -1.03 0.56
C VAL A 125 -10.33 0.23 1.10
N GLY A 126 -10.43 0.34 2.44
CA GLY A 126 -11.09 1.47 3.10
C GLY A 126 -12.61 1.35 3.20
N LEU A 127 -13.19 2.22 3.99
CA LEU A 127 -14.61 2.27 4.33
C LEU A 127 -15.32 3.43 3.62
N LYS A 128 -16.66 3.38 3.60
CA LYS A 128 -17.48 4.55 3.25
C LYS A 128 -17.59 5.47 4.46
N SER A 129 -17.70 6.77 4.20
CA SER A 129 -17.99 7.77 5.23
C SER A 129 -19.28 7.44 5.98
N SER A 130 -19.29 7.76 7.27
CA SER A 130 -20.45 7.64 8.15
C SER A 130 -20.47 8.83 9.11
N ASP A 131 -21.64 9.41 9.34
CA ASP A 131 -21.83 10.57 10.23
C ASP A 131 -21.55 10.24 11.72
N ILE A 132 -21.45 8.96 12.07
CA ILE A 132 -21.13 8.49 13.42
C ILE A 132 -19.64 8.26 13.67
N MET A 133 -18.77 8.54 12.69
CA MET A 133 -17.32 8.44 12.89
C MET A 133 -16.82 9.54 13.82
N ALA A 134 -15.87 9.19 14.70
CA ALA A 134 -15.12 10.18 15.46
C ALA A 134 -14.13 10.92 14.55
N GLU A 135 -13.82 12.19 14.88
CA GLU A 135 -13.03 13.07 14.00
C GLU A 135 -11.58 12.60 13.85
N GLU A 136 -10.99 11.98 14.87
CA GLU A 136 -9.59 11.54 14.91
C GLU A 136 -9.37 10.14 14.34
N THR A 137 -10.34 9.59 13.65
CA THR A 137 -10.20 8.25 13.04
C THR A 137 -9.41 8.31 11.73
N ALA A 138 -8.67 7.23 11.41
CA ALA A 138 -7.91 7.09 10.16
C ALA A 138 -8.84 6.85 8.96
N PHE A 139 -9.76 7.78 8.73
CA PHE A 139 -10.69 7.74 7.61
C PHE A 139 -10.30 8.71 6.51
N HIS A 140 -10.23 8.21 5.28
CA HIS A 140 -10.10 9.03 4.09
C HIS A 140 -10.98 8.47 2.97
N PRO A 141 -11.82 9.28 2.29
CA PRO A 141 -12.73 8.80 1.25
C PRO A 141 -12.02 8.16 0.05
N ALA A 142 -10.79 8.57 -0.22
CA ALA A 142 -9.94 8.01 -1.26
C ALA A 142 -8.83 7.08 -0.70
N PHE A 143 -9.09 6.37 0.42
CA PHE A 143 -8.06 5.59 1.13
C PHE A 143 -7.39 4.55 0.22
N ARG A 144 -8.14 3.87 -0.65
CA ARG A 144 -7.58 2.97 -1.65
C ARG A 144 -6.55 3.67 -2.55
N GLN A 145 -6.84 4.89 -3.00
CA GLN A 145 -5.93 5.65 -3.84
C GLN A 145 -4.66 6.07 -3.09
N LEU A 146 -4.76 6.34 -1.78
CA LEU A 146 -3.58 6.61 -0.94
C LEU A 146 -2.66 5.38 -0.88
N VAL A 147 -3.23 4.21 -0.62
CA VAL A 147 -2.48 2.94 -0.56
C VAL A 147 -1.84 2.61 -1.92
N GLU A 148 -2.62 2.56 -2.99
CA GLU A 148 -2.12 2.23 -4.33
C GLU A 148 -1.13 3.28 -4.86
N GLY A 149 -1.33 4.56 -4.52
CA GLY A 149 -0.38 5.63 -4.84
C GLY A 149 0.94 5.49 -4.09
N SER A 150 0.92 5.04 -2.83
CA SER A 150 2.12 4.74 -2.04
C SER A 150 2.89 3.56 -2.65
N ILE A 151 2.20 2.47 -3.01
CA ILE A 151 2.79 1.33 -3.71
C ILE A 151 3.43 1.76 -5.03
N ALA A 152 2.72 2.56 -5.83
CA ALA A 152 3.23 3.09 -7.09
C ALA A 152 4.52 3.88 -6.90
N ARG A 153 4.55 4.76 -5.89
CA ARG A 153 5.74 5.57 -5.58
C ARG A 153 6.94 4.69 -5.28
N ASP A 154 6.80 3.68 -4.44
CA ASP A 154 7.90 2.84 -4.01
C ASP A 154 8.42 1.98 -5.18
N ARG A 155 7.52 1.42 -6.01
CA ARG A 155 7.87 0.65 -7.21
C ARG A 155 8.56 1.51 -8.28
N LEU A 156 8.08 2.74 -8.49
CA LEU A 156 8.69 3.71 -9.40
C LEU A 156 10.07 4.15 -8.92
N GLU A 157 10.22 4.39 -7.61
CA GLU A 157 11.48 4.81 -7.04
C GLU A 157 12.55 3.72 -7.10
N ALA A 158 12.18 2.47 -6.83
CA ALA A 158 13.09 1.33 -6.97
C ALA A 158 13.63 1.24 -8.41
N GLN A 159 12.74 1.25 -9.41
CA GLN A 159 13.13 1.19 -10.83
C GLN A 159 13.93 2.43 -11.27
N LEU A 160 13.55 3.62 -10.80
CA LEU A 160 14.30 4.85 -11.08
C LEU A 160 15.73 4.77 -10.55
N THR A 161 15.89 4.26 -9.33
CA THR A 161 17.21 4.10 -8.70
C THR A 161 18.07 3.11 -9.49
N GLU A 162 17.51 1.98 -9.92
CA GLU A 162 18.20 1.01 -10.78
C GLU A 162 18.59 1.62 -12.13
N LEU A 163 17.65 2.33 -12.77
CA LEU A 163 17.93 3.02 -14.04
C LEU A 163 19.05 4.03 -13.89
N LEU A 164 19.03 4.87 -12.85
CA LEU A 164 20.06 5.87 -12.61
C LEU A 164 21.44 5.25 -12.33
N ALA A 165 21.47 4.11 -11.64
CA ALA A 165 22.71 3.37 -11.36
C ALA A 165 23.30 2.71 -12.61
N SER A 166 22.47 2.34 -13.60
CA SER A 166 22.91 1.72 -14.86
C SER A 166 23.46 2.73 -15.89
N LEU A 167 23.18 4.03 -15.71
CA LEU A 167 23.64 5.05 -16.63
C LEU A 167 25.15 5.29 -16.48
N PRO A 168 25.93 5.38 -17.58
CA PRO A 168 27.37 5.62 -17.51
C PRO A 168 27.68 6.94 -16.81
N VAL A 169 28.60 6.88 -15.85
CA VAL A 169 29.15 8.08 -15.20
C VAL A 169 29.94 8.84 -16.28
N THR A 170 29.38 9.90 -16.83
CA THR A 170 30.11 10.76 -17.73
C THR A 170 31.22 11.42 -16.93
N GLN A 171 32.49 11.10 -17.23
CA GLN A 171 33.66 11.67 -16.57
C GLN A 171 33.62 13.19 -16.67
N ALA A 172 33.43 13.86 -15.55
CA ALA A 172 33.61 15.30 -15.45
C ALA A 172 35.09 15.61 -15.64
N SER A 173 35.41 16.39 -16.69
CA SER A 173 36.75 16.95 -16.96
C SER A 173 37.27 17.64 -15.71
N HIS A 174 38.57 17.41 -15.41
CA HIS A 174 39.35 17.97 -14.32
C HIS A 174 39.10 19.46 -14.06
N MET A 175 38.63 19.81 -12.86
CA MET A 175 38.92 21.07 -12.22
C MET A 175 39.40 20.81 -10.79
N PRO A 176 40.43 21.55 -10.29
CA PRO A 176 41.06 21.24 -9.02
C PRO A 176 40.15 21.52 -7.82
N LEU A 177 40.18 20.57 -6.87
CA LEU A 177 39.46 20.58 -5.59
C LEU A 177 39.98 21.70 -4.68
N GLN A 178 39.08 22.52 -4.15
CA GLN A 178 39.25 23.14 -2.84
C GLN A 178 38.49 22.34 -1.79
N GLU A 179 39.23 21.92 -0.77
CA GLU A 179 38.73 21.12 0.34
C GLU A 179 37.74 21.90 1.21
N SER A 180 36.55 21.40 1.41
CA SER A 180 35.86 21.34 2.72
C SER A 180 34.50 20.62 2.59
N ALA A 181 34.24 19.76 3.59
CA ALA A 181 32.99 19.11 3.95
C ALA A 181 32.57 17.89 3.10
N VAL A 182 32.77 16.72 3.74
CA VAL A 182 32.25 15.41 3.38
C VAL A 182 30.76 15.37 3.63
N GLU A 183 29.96 15.48 2.58
CA GLU A 183 28.63 14.89 2.47
C GLU A 183 28.61 14.14 1.14
N VAL A 184 28.31 12.83 1.20
CA VAL A 184 28.19 11.98 0.00
C VAL A 184 26.90 12.36 -0.71
N GLY A 185 26.91 13.51 -1.37
CA GLY A 185 25.92 13.95 -2.31
C GLY A 185 26.44 13.68 -3.73
N ILE A 186 25.87 12.72 -4.44
CA ILE A 186 26.14 12.51 -5.87
C ILE A 186 25.67 13.76 -6.60
N LYS A 187 26.57 14.72 -6.87
CA LYS A 187 26.30 15.88 -7.74
C LYS A 187 26.27 15.40 -9.19
N PHE A 188 25.09 15.16 -9.71
CA PHE A 188 24.90 15.00 -11.15
C PHE A 188 24.95 16.37 -11.83
N GLN A 189 25.89 16.58 -12.71
CA GLN A 189 25.89 17.74 -13.63
C GLN A 189 24.76 17.57 -14.66
N ALA A 190 23.99 18.64 -14.86
CA ALA A 190 22.79 18.72 -15.67
C ALA A 190 23.09 18.52 -17.18
N ALA A 191 23.03 17.28 -17.64
CA ALA A 191 22.50 17.01 -18.97
C ALA A 191 21.00 16.71 -18.76
N ASP A 192 20.16 17.23 -19.63
CA ASP A 192 18.69 17.13 -19.56
C ASP A 192 18.27 15.64 -19.51
N ARG A 193 18.25 15.05 -18.30
CA ARG A 193 17.92 13.63 -18.10
C ARG A 193 16.42 13.50 -18.00
N SER A 194 15.84 13.13 -19.12
CA SER A 194 14.44 12.82 -19.23
C SER A 194 14.20 11.34 -18.90
N VAL A 195 13.20 11.05 -18.07
CA VAL A 195 12.74 9.69 -17.77
C VAL A 195 11.24 9.59 -17.99
N VAL A 196 10.76 8.40 -18.32
CA VAL A 196 9.34 8.14 -18.54
C VAL A 196 8.85 7.22 -17.44
N PHE A 197 7.74 7.61 -16.79
CA PHE A 197 6.97 6.77 -15.88
C PHE A 197 5.71 6.32 -16.60
N ALA A 198 5.53 5.01 -16.76
CA ALA A 198 4.41 4.44 -17.49
C ALA A 198 3.56 3.53 -16.61
N ALA A 199 2.25 3.53 -16.88
CA ALA A 199 1.27 2.61 -16.33
C ALA A 199 0.10 2.49 -17.31
N ASN A 200 -0.72 1.45 -17.15
CA ASN A 200 -1.95 1.34 -17.94
C ASN A 200 -3.02 2.36 -17.49
N GLN A 201 -4.10 2.47 -18.24
CA GLN A 201 -5.18 3.43 -18.00
C GLN A 201 -5.77 3.35 -16.57
N LYS A 202 -5.87 2.15 -16.00
CA LYS A 202 -6.47 1.93 -14.67
C LYS A 202 -5.52 2.39 -13.55
N SER A 203 -4.23 2.16 -13.72
CA SER A 203 -3.18 2.49 -12.73
C SER A 203 -2.55 3.87 -12.95
N TYR A 204 -2.90 4.57 -14.04
CA TYR A 204 -2.27 5.82 -14.45
C TYR A 204 -2.31 6.92 -13.39
N ASN A 205 -3.45 7.06 -12.70
CA ASN A 205 -3.59 8.08 -11.65
C ASN A 205 -2.67 7.82 -10.44
N ASN A 206 -2.25 6.58 -10.22
CA ASN A 206 -1.35 6.23 -9.12
C ASN A 206 0.07 6.74 -9.37
N LEU A 207 0.47 6.97 -10.64
CA LEU A 207 1.75 7.64 -10.98
C LEU A 207 1.86 9.01 -10.30
N PHE A 208 0.75 9.76 -10.28
CA PHE A 208 0.71 11.09 -9.67
C PHE A 208 0.47 11.05 -8.16
N GLY A 209 -0.17 9.98 -7.68
CA GLY A 209 -0.66 9.87 -6.32
C GLY A 209 -1.86 10.80 -6.03
N HIS A 210 -2.49 10.62 -4.87
CA HIS A 210 -3.58 11.47 -4.45
C HIS A 210 -3.15 12.95 -4.40
N ARG A 211 -3.93 13.84 -5.04
CA ARG A 211 -3.61 15.28 -5.17
C ARG A 211 -2.20 15.57 -5.71
N GLY A 212 -1.61 14.66 -6.47
CA GLY A 212 -0.29 14.84 -7.07
C GLY A 212 0.88 14.64 -6.11
N CYS A 213 0.69 13.98 -4.97
CA CYS A 213 1.73 13.81 -3.95
C CYS A 213 2.98 13.09 -4.48
N ASN A 214 2.84 12.09 -5.35
CA ASN A 214 3.97 11.39 -5.95
C ASN A 214 4.74 12.31 -6.90
N ARG A 215 4.03 13.10 -7.71
CA ARG A 215 4.66 14.08 -8.58
C ARG A 215 5.50 15.09 -7.78
N ILE A 216 4.95 15.59 -6.67
CA ILE A 216 5.66 16.53 -5.77
C ILE A 216 6.87 15.83 -5.15
N TYR A 217 6.71 14.59 -4.68
CA TYR A 217 7.78 13.80 -4.10
C TYR A 217 8.97 13.63 -5.07
N PHE A 218 8.72 13.16 -6.29
CA PHE A 218 9.77 12.94 -7.27
C PHE A 218 10.41 14.25 -7.74
N ALA A 219 9.63 15.32 -7.93
CA ALA A 219 10.18 16.63 -8.28
C ALA A 219 11.08 17.21 -7.19
N SER A 220 10.75 16.98 -5.91
CA SER A 220 11.55 17.42 -4.77
C SER A 220 12.82 16.58 -4.60
N LYS A 221 12.71 15.25 -4.72
CA LYS A 221 13.84 14.33 -4.47
C LYS A 221 14.82 14.26 -5.65
N TYR A 222 14.32 14.45 -6.86
CA TYR A 222 15.10 14.35 -8.10
C TYR A 222 14.96 15.62 -8.98
N PRO A 223 15.36 16.80 -8.48
CA PRO A 223 15.09 18.08 -9.14
C PRO A 223 15.80 18.24 -10.50
N ALA A 224 16.83 17.43 -10.77
CA ALA A 224 17.56 17.43 -12.05
C ALA A 224 16.93 16.51 -13.11
N LEU A 225 15.82 15.83 -12.81
CA LEU A 225 15.14 14.96 -13.76
C LEU A 225 13.89 15.62 -14.33
N THR A 226 13.70 15.48 -15.64
CA THR A 226 12.43 15.76 -16.31
C THR A 226 11.64 14.48 -16.43
N ILE A 227 10.56 14.35 -15.66
CA ILE A 227 9.71 13.15 -15.63
C ILE A 227 8.53 13.35 -16.58
N ARG A 228 8.41 12.46 -17.55
CA ARG A 228 7.24 12.33 -18.44
C ARG A 228 6.35 11.20 -17.98
N TYR A 229 5.05 11.32 -18.18
CA TYR A 229 4.06 10.32 -17.79
C TYR A 229 3.39 9.75 -19.03
N LEU A 230 3.40 8.42 -19.18
CA LEU A 230 2.86 7.70 -20.33
C LEU A 230 1.75 6.74 -19.88
N CYS A 231 0.64 6.74 -20.61
CA CYS A 231 -0.37 5.70 -20.50
C CYS A 231 -0.04 4.59 -21.52
N ASP A 232 0.38 3.42 -21.00
CA ASP A 232 0.74 2.26 -21.81
C ASP A 232 -0.26 1.12 -21.53
N SER A 233 -1.17 0.91 -22.47
CA SER A 233 -2.24 -0.09 -22.36
C SER A 233 -1.74 -1.54 -22.40
N SER A 234 -0.49 -1.79 -22.76
CA SER A 234 0.12 -3.12 -22.75
C SER A 234 0.51 -3.60 -21.36
N LEU A 235 0.66 -2.68 -20.40
CA LEU A 235 1.02 -3.02 -19.03
C LEU A 235 -0.15 -3.62 -18.25
N PRO A 236 0.07 -4.66 -17.44
CA PRO A 236 -0.94 -5.18 -16.51
C PRO A 236 -1.37 -4.14 -15.47
N ASP A 237 -2.54 -4.36 -14.87
CA ASP A 237 -3.02 -3.55 -13.74
C ASP A 237 -2.01 -3.57 -12.58
N GLY A 238 -1.79 -2.42 -11.94
CA GLY A 238 -0.84 -2.29 -10.82
C GLY A 238 0.64 -2.38 -11.21
N THR A 239 0.95 -2.52 -12.50
CA THR A 239 2.33 -2.55 -13.00
C THR A 239 2.77 -1.15 -13.42
N TYR A 240 4.01 -0.82 -13.08
CA TYR A 240 4.65 0.46 -13.42
C TYR A 240 5.98 0.18 -14.10
N ARG A 241 6.35 1.06 -15.02
CA ARG A 241 7.62 0.97 -15.76
C ARG A 241 8.31 2.32 -15.76
N VAL A 242 9.64 2.30 -15.52
CA VAL A 242 10.51 3.47 -15.61
C VAL A 242 11.58 3.20 -16.65
N PHE A 243 11.76 4.11 -17.59
CA PHE A 243 12.75 3.94 -18.65
C PHE A 243 13.25 5.29 -19.19
N SER A 244 14.39 5.28 -19.89
CA SER A 244 14.90 6.44 -20.63
C SER A 244 14.17 6.57 -21.96
N PRO A 245 13.86 7.79 -22.45
CA PRO A 245 13.28 7.99 -23.79
C PRO A 245 14.13 7.43 -24.93
N SER A 246 15.44 7.24 -24.72
CA SER A 246 16.34 6.59 -25.69
C SER A 246 16.08 5.09 -25.84
N ASP A 247 15.45 4.45 -24.85
CA ASP A 247 15.22 3.00 -24.83
C ASP A 247 13.89 2.61 -25.50
N ASP A 248 13.07 3.59 -25.86
CA ASP A 248 11.74 3.38 -26.48
C ASP A 248 11.79 3.16 -28.01
N ASN A 249 12.99 3.24 -28.61
CA ASN A 249 13.23 3.08 -30.05
C ASN A 249 13.96 1.76 -30.41
N ALA A 250 13.98 0.78 -29.52
CA ALA A 250 14.66 -0.50 -29.75
C ALA A 250 13.65 -1.66 -29.91
#